data_a79fb1aa33a51cd7a83c6f6bab6ca459
#
_entry.id   a79fb1aa33a51cd7a83c6f6bab6ca459
#
_cell.length_a   1.000
_cell.length_b   1.000
_cell.length_c   1.000
_cell.angle_alpha   90.00
_cell.angle_beta   90.00
_cell.angle_gamma   90.00
#
_symmetry.space_group_name_H-M   'P 1'
#
loop_
_entity.id
_entity.type
_entity.pdbx_description
1 polymer ?
#
loop_
_entity_poly.entity_id
_entity_poly.type
_entity_poly.pdbx_seq_one_letter_code
_entity_poly.pdbx_strand_id
1 'polypeptide(L)'
;VFIPVFPGTNCEYDSAKAFKRAGADVITRVFKNQSAQDIRDSVEAYEKDIAKAQIIMFPGGFSAGDEPDGSAKFFATAFRNEKMKEAVQKLLNERDGLALGICNGFQALIKLGLVPYGEICGQTADSPTLTFNTINRHISRMAYMKVVSNKSPWLQEAELGATYCCPASHGEGRFVAPKEWIDRLFANGQVATQYCDPDGRVSMDEEWNINGSYASIEGITSPDGRCFGKMVHAERRDKGVAVNIYGEQDMMIFESGVAYFK
;
A
#
# COMPACT_ATOMS: atom_id res chain seq x y z
N VAL A 1 -6.44 -1.66 14.38
CA VAL A 1 -5.71 -1.09 13.23
C VAL A 1 -5.26 0.32 13.56
N PHE A 2 -3.99 0.63 13.35
CA PHE A 2 -3.46 1.98 13.45
C PHE A 2 -3.30 2.60 12.05
N ILE A 3 -3.84 3.82 11.86
CA ILE A 3 -3.74 4.59 10.60
C ILE A 3 -3.02 5.90 10.90
N PRO A 4 -1.74 6.04 10.51
CA PRO A 4 -1.01 7.30 10.58
C PRO A 4 -1.55 8.31 9.56
N VAL A 5 -1.75 9.55 9.99
CA VAL A 5 -2.24 10.64 9.13
C VAL A 5 -1.24 11.78 9.17
N PHE A 6 -0.75 12.15 8.00
CA PHE A 6 0.12 13.30 7.82
C PHE A 6 -0.61 14.43 7.07
N PRO A 7 -0.15 15.67 7.17
CA PRO A 7 -0.69 16.73 6.31
C PRO A 7 -0.69 16.32 4.84
N GLY A 8 -1.85 16.40 4.17
CA GLY A 8 -2.04 15.96 2.78
C GLY A 8 -2.52 14.51 2.60
N THR A 9 -2.53 13.68 3.64
CA THR A 9 -3.26 12.40 3.63
C THR A 9 -4.76 12.65 3.47
N ASN A 10 -5.44 11.86 2.64
CA ASN A 10 -6.88 12.04 2.40
C ASN A 10 -7.68 10.74 2.26
N CYS A 11 -7.04 9.58 2.28
CA CYS A 11 -7.70 8.27 2.18
C CYS A 11 -7.84 7.56 3.54
N GLU A 12 -7.54 8.23 4.65
CA GLU A 12 -7.65 7.66 6.00
C GLU A 12 -9.10 7.36 6.38
N TYR A 13 -10.05 8.17 5.91
CA TYR A 13 -11.49 7.94 6.16
C TYR A 13 -11.99 6.68 5.46
N ASP A 14 -11.66 6.51 4.18
CA ASP A 14 -12.05 5.33 3.42
C ASP A 14 -11.37 4.07 3.98
N SER A 15 -10.09 4.16 4.30
CA SER A 15 -9.33 3.07 4.95
C SER A 15 -9.94 2.68 6.30
N ALA A 16 -10.23 3.66 7.16
CA ALA A 16 -10.85 3.42 8.46
C ALA A 16 -12.24 2.77 8.31
N LYS A 17 -13.03 3.21 7.33
CA LYS A 17 -14.35 2.66 7.03
C LYS A 17 -14.25 1.22 6.53
N ALA A 18 -13.29 0.91 5.66
CA ALA A 18 -13.05 -0.43 5.18
C ALA A 18 -12.68 -1.41 6.30
N PHE A 19 -11.74 -1.05 7.16
CA PHE A 19 -11.37 -1.87 8.32
C PHE A 19 -12.50 -2.04 9.34
N LYS A 20 -13.29 -1.00 9.60
CA LYS A 20 -14.46 -1.11 10.48
C LYS A 20 -15.51 -2.06 9.91
N ARG A 21 -15.73 -2.06 8.59
CA ARG A 21 -16.62 -3.05 7.94
C ARG A 21 -16.11 -4.48 8.11
N ALA A 22 -14.79 -4.67 8.05
CA ALA A 22 -14.17 -5.96 8.30
C ALA A 22 -14.20 -6.40 9.78
N GLY A 23 -14.68 -5.52 10.67
CA GLY A 23 -14.85 -5.81 12.09
C GLY A 23 -13.64 -5.48 12.97
N ALA A 24 -12.80 -4.56 12.54
CA ALA A 24 -11.66 -4.08 13.31
C ALA A 24 -11.96 -2.79 14.07
N ASP A 25 -11.32 -2.62 15.23
CA ASP A 25 -11.20 -1.33 15.90
C ASP A 25 -10.09 -0.51 15.22
N VAL A 26 -10.36 0.77 14.98
CA VAL A 26 -9.46 1.64 14.23
C VAL A 26 -9.05 2.85 15.04
N ILE A 27 -7.74 3.08 15.14
CA ILE A 27 -7.12 4.27 15.72
C ILE A 27 -6.55 5.11 14.56
N THR A 28 -7.09 6.30 14.36
CA THR A 28 -6.57 7.28 13.40
C THR A 28 -5.93 8.42 14.16
N ARG A 29 -4.67 8.77 13.83
CA ARG A 29 -3.97 9.86 14.52
C ARG A 29 -3.23 10.76 13.55
N VAL A 30 -3.42 12.06 13.72
CA VAL A 30 -2.72 13.10 12.96
C VAL A 30 -1.33 13.33 13.55
N PHE A 31 -0.32 13.32 12.69
CA PHE A 31 1.04 13.74 13.01
C PHE A 31 1.13 15.27 12.98
N LYS A 32 1.39 15.88 14.12
CA LYS A 32 1.56 17.33 14.23
C LYS A 32 3.03 17.70 13.99
N ASN A 33 3.29 18.71 13.18
CA ASN A 33 4.64 19.13 12.79
C ASN A 33 4.84 20.65 12.82
N GLN A 34 4.00 21.38 13.56
CA GLN A 34 4.07 22.85 13.65
C GLN A 34 5.21 23.34 14.56
N SER A 35 5.63 22.51 15.51
CA SER A 35 6.73 22.80 16.42
C SER A 35 7.57 21.56 16.70
N ALA A 36 8.79 21.75 17.21
CA ALA A 36 9.63 20.63 17.65
C ALA A 36 8.98 19.81 18.78
N GLN A 37 8.14 20.43 19.61
CA GLN A 37 7.40 19.73 20.64
C GLN A 37 6.28 18.87 20.03
N ASP A 38 5.51 19.42 19.09
CA ASP A 38 4.48 18.64 18.37
C ASP A 38 5.04 17.38 17.70
N ILE A 39 6.24 17.49 17.13
CA ILE A 39 6.90 16.33 16.51
C ILE A 39 7.24 15.27 17.56
N ARG A 40 7.84 15.66 18.70
CA ARG A 40 8.14 14.71 19.79
C ARG A 40 6.87 14.05 20.32
N ASP A 41 5.84 14.82 20.61
CA ASP A 41 4.57 14.33 21.12
C ASP A 41 3.89 13.39 20.13
N SER A 42 3.97 13.69 18.83
CA SER A 42 3.43 12.84 17.76
C SER A 42 4.18 11.51 17.65
N VAL A 43 5.50 11.53 17.73
CA VAL A 43 6.32 10.30 17.72
C VAL A 43 5.97 9.40 18.90
N GLU A 44 5.86 9.96 20.13
CA GLU A 44 5.49 9.19 21.31
C GLU A 44 4.05 8.65 21.24
N ALA A 45 3.12 9.44 20.69
CA ALA A 45 1.75 8.99 20.51
C ALA A 45 1.66 7.85 19.47
N TYR A 46 2.39 7.95 18.37
CA TYR A 46 2.45 6.91 17.34
C TYR A 46 3.07 5.62 17.89
N GLU A 47 4.18 5.72 18.62
CA GLU A 47 4.80 4.57 19.28
C GLU A 47 3.79 3.82 20.18
N LYS A 48 3.02 4.55 20.99
CA LYS A 48 1.99 3.98 21.87
C LYS A 48 0.84 3.34 21.10
N ASP A 49 0.41 3.95 19.98
CA ASP A 49 -0.70 3.43 19.18
C ASP A 49 -0.26 2.20 18.37
N ILE A 50 0.95 2.21 17.78
CA ILE A 50 1.53 1.04 17.09
C ILE A 50 1.71 -0.12 18.09
N ALA A 51 2.11 0.15 19.32
CA ALA A 51 2.26 -0.89 20.35
C ALA A 51 0.95 -1.62 20.70
N LYS A 52 -0.20 -0.99 20.47
CA LYS A 52 -1.54 -1.59 20.69
C LYS A 52 -2.12 -2.25 19.45
N ALA A 53 -1.65 -1.85 18.27
CA ALA A 53 -2.20 -2.30 17.00
C ALA A 53 -1.68 -3.70 16.62
N GLN A 54 -2.46 -4.41 15.83
CA GLN A 54 -2.10 -5.65 15.14
C GLN A 54 -1.81 -5.37 13.66
N ILE A 55 -2.39 -4.31 13.13
CA ILE A 55 -2.24 -3.87 11.74
C ILE A 55 -1.82 -2.40 11.73
N ILE A 56 -0.86 -2.05 10.86
CA ILE A 56 -0.60 -0.68 10.46
C ILE A 56 -1.02 -0.48 9.01
N MET A 57 -1.87 0.54 8.76
CA MET A 57 -2.36 0.91 7.43
C MET A 57 -1.79 2.26 7.01
N PHE A 58 -0.95 2.29 6.00
CA PHE A 58 -0.45 3.51 5.36
C PHE A 58 -1.44 3.96 4.28
N PRO A 59 -2.23 5.02 4.52
CA PRO A 59 -3.27 5.44 3.60
C PRO A 59 -2.72 6.19 2.39
N GLY A 60 -3.56 6.30 1.37
CA GLY A 60 -3.31 7.13 0.21
C GLY A 60 -3.46 8.63 0.49
N GLY A 61 -3.11 9.42 -0.49
CA GLY A 61 -3.14 10.89 -0.46
C GLY A 61 -1.85 11.48 -1.02
N PHE A 62 -1.52 12.68 -0.56
CA PHE A 62 -0.33 13.44 -0.95
C PHE A 62 0.37 13.96 0.31
N SER A 63 1.01 13.07 1.05
CA SER A 63 1.61 13.41 2.35
C SER A 63 2.65 14.53 2.21
N ALA A 64 2.42 15.66 2.89
CA ALA A 64 3.21 16.89 2.81
C ALA A 64 3.38 17.47 1.38
N GLY A 65 2.39 17.19 0.48
CA GLY A 65 2.39 17.69 -0.89
C GLY A 65 3.14 16.83 -1.91
N ASP A 66 3.95 15.88 -1.48
CA ASP A 66 4.72 14.91 -2.28
C ASP A 66 5.67 15.50 -3.36
N GLU A 67 5.70 16.81 -3.52
CA GLU A 67 6.46 17.53 -4.54
C GLU A 67 7.62 18.33 -3.91
N PRO A 68 8.71 18.56 -4.62
CA PRO A 68 9.13 18.03 -5.93
C PRO A 68 9.93 16.72 -5.87
N ASP A 69 10.27 16.24 -4.67
CA ASP A 69 11.29 15.19 -4.45
C ASP A 69 10.70 13.76 -4.38
N GLY A 70 9.49 13.58 -4.86
CA GLY A 70 8.83 12.29 -4.93
C GLY A 70 7.90 11.96 -3.76
N SER A 71 6.96 11.10 -4.06
CA SER A 71 5.83 10.76 -3.21
C SER A 71 6.22 10.04 -1.92
N ALA A 72 5.45 10.28 -0.84
CA ALA A 72 5.59 9.67 0.48
C ALA A 72 6.90 10.00 1.22
N LYS A 73 7.61 11.05 0.84
CA LYS A 73 8.86 11.48 1.48
C LYS A 73 8.68 11.75 2.98
N PHE A 74 7.58 12.39 3.35
CA PHE A 74 7.29 12.71 4.74
C PHE A 74 7.02 11.46 5.59
N PHE A 75 6.23 10.51 5.08
CA PHE A 75 6.06 9.20 5.70
C PHE A 75 7.42 8.52 5.94
N ALA A 76 8.22 8.43 4.87
CA ALA A 76 9.52 7.76 4.95
C ALA A 76 10.45 8.43 5.97
N THR A 77 10.49 9.76 6.01
CA THR A 77 11.31 10.50 6.97
C THR A 77 10.85 10.27 8.40
N ALA A 78 9.54 10.36 8.67
CA ALA A 78 8.98 10.16 10.01
C ALA A 78 9.22 8.74 10.52
N PHE A 79 8.93 7.71 9.69
CA PHE A 79 9.07 6.30 10.09
C PHE A 79 10.52 5.78 10.13
N ARG A 80 11.49 6.57 9.65
CA ARG A 80 12.93 6.33 9.89
C ARG A 80 13.40 6.83 11.25
N ASN A 81 12.59 7.59 12.00
CA ASN A 81 12.87 7.89 13.40
C ASN A 81 13.00 6.57 14.18
N GLU A 82 14.04 6.43 15.02
CA GLU A 82 14.37 5.17 15.68
C GLU A 82 13.21 4.58 16.50
N LYS A 83 12.47 5.41 17.25
CA LYS A 83 11.32 4.94 18.04
C LYS A 83 10.20 4.38 17.18
N MET A 84 9.87 5.08 16.09
CA MET A 84 8.82 4.65 15.16
C MET A 84 9.26 3.41 14.37
N LYS A 85 10.51 3.37 13.92
CA LYS A 85 11.10 2.20 13.26
C LYS A 85 11.05 0.98 14.18
N GLU A 86 11.51 1.11 15.41
CA GLU A 86 11.49 0.03 16.40
C GLU A 86 10.06 -0.45 16.69
N ALA A 87 9.10 0.47 16.85
CA ALA A 87 7.71 0.12 17.08
C ALA A 87 7.10 -0.69 15.92
N VAL A 88 7.38 -0.31 14.67
CA VAL A 88 6.94 -1.06 13.48
C VAL A 88 7.63 -2.43 13.40
N GLN A 89 8.93 -2.49 13.65
CA GLN A 89 9.66 -3.76 13.64
C GLN A 89 9.17 -4.72 14.73
N LYS A 90 8.87 -4.22 15.94
CA LYS A 90 8.23 -5.02 16.99
C LYS A 90 6.84 -5.50 16.60
N LEU A 91 6.04 -4.64 15.96
CA LEU A 91 4.74 -5.05 15.43
C LEU A 91 4.89 -6.24 14.46
N LEU A 92 5.79 -6.13 13.49
CA LEU A 92 5.94 -7.13 12.44
C LEU A 92 6.66 -8.39 12.92
N ASN A 93 7.76 -8.26 13.69
CA ASN A 93 8.67 -9.37 13.97
C ASN A 93 8.38 -10.09 15.29
N GLU A 94 7.83 -9.39 16.30
CA GLU A 94 7.59 -9.96 17.63
C GLU A 94 6.11 -10.27 17.87
N ARG A 95 5.20 -9.53 17.24
CA ARG A 95 3.76 -9.64 17.46
C ARG A 95 3.00 -10.18 16.26
N ASP A 96 3.73 -10.66 15.25
CA ASP A 96 3.17 -11.24 14.02
C ASP A 96 2.16 -10.30 13.32
N GLY A 97 2.43 -9.00 13.35
CA GLY A 97 1.55 -7.98 12.83
C GLY A 97 1.60 -7.86 11.31
N LEU A 98 0.64 -7.11 10.75
CA LEU A 98 0.51 -6.86 9.33
C LEU A 98 0.69 -5.38 8.98
N ALA A 99 1.17 -5.10 7.76
CA ALA A 99 1.24 -3.76 7.18
C ALA A 99 0.60 -3.72 5.79
N LEU A 100 -0.27 -2.73 5.57
CA LEU A 100 -0.87 -2.46 4.26
C LEU A 100 -0.55 -1.04 3.84
N GLY A 101 -0.19 -0.83 2.57
CA GLY A 101 -0.01 0.49 1.99
C GLY A 101 -0.72 0.61 0.66
N ILE A 102 -1.59 1.61 0.52
CA ILE A 102 -2.33 1.85 -0.72
C ILE A 102 -1.93 3.21 -1.30
N CYS A 103 -1.63 3.25 -2.61
CA CYS A 103 -1.25 4.43 -3.35
C CYS A 103 -0.05 5.16 -2.69
N ASN A 104 -0.23 6.33 -2.09
CA ASN A 104 0.82 7.02 -1.31
C ASN A 104 1.39 6.14 -0.18
N GLY A 105 0.56 5.29 0.42
CA GLY A 105 1.00 4.30 1.39
C GLY A 105 1.94 3.23 0.80
N PHE A 106 1.69 2.77 -0.42
CA PHE A 106 2.62 1.87 -1.10
C PHE A 106 3.95 2.55 -1.43
N GLN A 107 3.91 3.80 -1.87
CA GLN A 107 5.11 4.62 -2.06
C GLN A 107 5.91 4.76 -0.75
N ALA A 108 5.21 4.88 0.40
CA ALA A 108 5.86 4.88 1.71
C ALA A 108 6.49 3.52 2.05
N LEU A 109 5.76 2.41 1.87
CA LEU A 109 6.28 1.06 2.14
C LEU A 109 7.54 0.76 1.32
N ILE A 110 7.55 1.12 0.03
CA ILE A 110 8.70 0.84 -0.84
C ILE A 110 9.92 1.71 -0.46
N LYS A 111 9.70 3.00 -0.13
CA LYS A 111 10.77 3.89 0.33
C LYS A 111 11.34 3.51 1.70
N LEU A 112 10.52 2.90 2.56
CA LEU A 112 10.95 2.40 3.84
C LEU A 112 11.67 1.04 3.75
N GLY A 113 11.47 0.29 2.67
CA GLY A 113 11.97 -1.08 2.52
C GLY A 113 11.02 -2.16 3.05
N LEU A 114 9.87 -1.78 3.62
CA LEU A 114 8.86 -2.74 4.10
C LEU A 114 8.37 -3.66 2.97
N VAL A 115 8.34 -3.17 1.76
CA VAL A 115 8.33 -3.97 0.54
C VAL A 115 9.50 -3.52 -0.34
N PRO A 116 10.27 -4.41 -0.93
CA PRO A 116 10.13 -5.87 -0.95
C PRO A 116 10.88 -6.61 0.17
N TYR A 117 11.51 -5.92 1.14
CA TYR A 117 12.45 -6.55 2.09
C TYR A 117 11.77 -7.08 3.36
N GLY A 118 10.66 -6.51 3.81
CA GLY A 118 9.95 -6.87 5.05
C GLY A 118 10.46 -6.13 6.29
N GLU A 119 11.36 -5.16 6.12
CA GLU A 119 11.94 -4.38 7.22
C GLU A 119 12.18 -2.92 6.81
N ILE A 120 12.26 -2.02 7.79
CA ILE A 120 12.64 -0.63 7.53
C ILE A 120 14.16 -0.58 7.36
N CYS A 121 14.60 -0.46 6.10
CA CYS A 121 16.00 -0.42 5.70
C CYS A 121 16.26 0.68 4.65
N GLY A 122 17.53 0.88 4.32
CA GLY A 122 17.93 1.78 3.23
C GLY A 122 17.67 1.16 1.86
N GLN A 123 17.31 1.99 0.89
CA GLN A 123 17.26 1.60 -0.51
C GLN A 123 18.65 1.75 -1.15
N THR A 124 18.96 0.91 -2.12
CA THR A 124 20.13 1.01 -3.01
C THR A 124 19.69 1.55 -4.38
N ALA A 125 20.64 1.86 -5.25
CA ALA A 125 20.35 2.30 -6.62
C ALA A 125 19.54 1.26 -7.43
N ASP A 126 19.70 -0.03 -7.10
CA ASP A 126 19.04 -1.14 -7.79
C ASP A 126 17.75 -1.59 -7.09
N SER A 127 17.36 -0.96 -5.98
CA SER A 127 16.12 -1.30 -5.29
C SER A 127 14.89 -1.02 -6.15
N PRO A 128 13.86 -1.88 -6.11
CA PRO A 128 12.57 -1.57 -6.72
C PRO A 128 12.02 -0.25 -6.20
N THR A 129 11.37 0.51 -7.07
CA THR A 129 10.77 1.80 -6.68
C THR A 129 9.50 2.10 -7.47
N LEU A 130 8.79 3.14 -7.05
CA LEU A 130 7.67 3.74 -7.77
C LEU A 130 8.10 5.11 -8.28
N THR A 131 7.76 5.41 -9.53
CA THR A 131 8.14 6.65 -10.21
C THR A 131 6.98 7.20 -11.05
N PHE A 132 7.24 8.28 -11.78
CA PHE A 132 6.25 8.94 -12.64
C PHE A 132 5.62 7.98 -13.64
N ASN A 133 4.31 8.11 -13.81
CA ASN A 133 3.56 7.43 -14.87
C ASN A 133 4.19 7.75 -16.24
N THR A 134 4.12 6.82 -17.20
CA THR A 134 4.65 7.02 -18.55
C THR A 134 4.10 8.24 -19.27
N ILE A 135 2.84 8.62 -18.96
CA ILE A 135 2.20 9.81 -19.54
C ILE A 135 2.62 11.14 -18.88
N ASN A 136 3.53 11.12 -17.90
CA ASN A 136 4.05 12.28 -17.17
C ASN A 136 2.95 13.18 -16.55
N ARG A 137 1.84 12.60 -16.15
CA ARG A 137 0.74 13.31 -15.48
C ARG A 137 -0.08 12.37 -14.59
N HIS A 138 -0.94 12.99 -13.78
CA HIS A 138 -1.90 12.26 -12.95
C HIS A 138 -2.89 11.46 -13.81
N ILE A 139 -3.14 10.21 -13.39
CA ILE A 139 -4.19 9.35 -13.92
C ILE A 139 -5.27 9.20 -12.87
N SER A 140 -6.54 9.34 -13.30
CA SER A 140 -7.72 9.03 -12.48
C SER A 140 -8.70 8.23 -13.35
N ARG A 141 -8.78 6.91 -13.09
CA ARG A 141 -9.65 5.98 -13.82
C ARG A 141 -9.86 4.69 -13.05
N MET A 142 -10.83 3.90 -13.48
CA MET A 142 -10.94 2.51 -13.03
C MET A 142 -9.84 1.66 -13.69
N ALA A 143 -9.23 0.78 -12.91
CA ALA A 143 -8.17 -0.12 -13.35
C ALA A 143 -8.52 -1.56 -13.00
N TYR A 144 -8.25 -2.47 -13.92
CA TYR A 144 -8.37 -3.90 -13.71
C TYR A 144 -7.05 -4.48 -13.21
N MET A 145 -7.14 -5.35 -12.23
CA MET A 145 -5.98 -6.06 -11.69
C MET A 145 -6.32 -7.52 -11.41
N LYS A 146 -5.37 -8.40 -11.63
CA LYS A 146 -5.45 -9.83 -11.39
C LYS A 146 -4.63 -10.22 -10.18
N VAL A 147 -5.17 -11.08 -9.31
CA VAL A 147 -4.40 -11.72 -8.24
C VAL A 147 -3.52 -12.81 -8.86
N VAL A 148 -2.21 -12.67 -8.74
CA VAL A 148 -1.23 -13.60 -9.33
C VAL A 148 -0.44 -14.39 -8.27
N SER A 149 -0.61 -14.04 -7.01
CA SER A 149 -0.09 -14.79 -5.85
C SER A 149 -1.03 -14.60 -4.67
N ASN A 150 -1.35 -15.66 -3.96
CA ASN A 150 -2.11 -15.65 -2.71
C ASN A 150 -1.23 -16.00 -1.48
N LYS A 151 0.07 -15.80 -1.60
CA LYS A 151 1.02 -16.01 -0.52
C LYS A 151 0.74 -15.11 0.70
N SER A 152 0.26 -13.91 0.43
CA SER A 152 0.01 -12.89 1.44
C SER A 152 -1.24 -13.19 2.27
N PRO A 153 -1.19 -12.99 3.62
CA PRO A 153 -2.39 -13.01 4.46
C PRO A 153 -3.48 -12.03 3.99
N TRP A 154 -3.10 -10.96 3.32
CA TRP A 154 -4.01 -9.96 2.76
C TRP A 154 -4.88 -10.47 1.60
N LEU A 155 -4.53 -11.62 1.01
CA LEU A 155 -5.20 -12.18 -0.17
C LEU A 155 -5.80 -13.57 0.07
N GLN A 156 -6.00 -13.93 1.34
CA GLN A 156 -6.51 -15.27 1.71
C GLN A 156 -7.97 -15.50 1.27
N GLU A 157 -8.79 -14.43 1.29
CA GLU A 157 -10.18 -14.48 0.82
C GLU A 157 -10.30 -14.19 -0.70
N ALA A 158 -9.20 -13.79 -1.36
CA ALA A 158 -9.18 -13.56 -2.80
C ALA A 158 -8.80 -14.83 -3.56
N GLU A 159 -9.56 -15.16 -4.59
CA GLU A 159 -9.26 -16.31 -5.44
C GLU A 159 -8.04 -16.03 -6.32
N LEU A 160 -7.11 -16.98 -6.39
CA LEU A 160 -5.95 -16.89 -7.29
C LEU A 160 -6.44 -16.87 -8.75
N GLY A 161 -6.00 -15.85 -9.48
CA GLY A 161 -6.44 -15.62 -10.86
C GLY A 161 -7.68 -14.74 -11.00
N ALA A 162 -8.37 -14.41 -9.91
CA ALA A 162 -9.52 -13.51 -9.94
C ALA A 162 -9.11 -12.10 -10.38
N THR A 163 -10.02 -11.44 -11.08
CA THR A 163 -9.86 -10.09 -11.62
C THR A 163 -10.78 -9.12 -10.89
N TYR A 164 -10.23 -7.99 -10.48
CA TYR A 164 -10.93 -6.93 -9.77
C TYR A 164 -10.79 -5.61 -10.50
N CYS A 165 -11.79 -4.73 -10.34
CA CYS A 165 -11.81 -3.39 -10.92
C CYS A 165 -11.95 -2.35 -9.82
N CYS A 166 -10.91 -1.57 -9.56
CA CYS A 166 -10.92 -0.55 -8.51
C CYS A 166 -10.40 0.80 -9.05
N PRO A 167 -10.73 1.93 -8.39
CA PRO A 167 -10.25 3.23 -8.83
C PRO A 167 -8.75 3.39 -8.60
N ALA A 168 -8.07 3.97 -9.60
CA ALA A 168 -6.68 4.40 -9.52
C ALA A 168 -6.63 5.93 -9.61
N SER A 169 -5.77 6.58 -8.81
CA SER A 169 -5.63 8.03 -8.77
C SER A 169 -4.23 8.40 -8.30
N HIS A 170 -3.28 8.56 -9.24
CA HIS A 170 -1.87 8.84 -8.93
C HIS A 170 -1.10 9.44 -10.11
N GLY A 171 -0.05 10.21 -9.82
CA GLY A 171 0.95 10.69 -10.79
C GLY A 171 2.23 9.85 -10.80
N GLU A 172 2.53 9.18 -9.68
CA GLU A 172 3.74 8.39 -9.42
C GLU A 172 3.38 6.98 -8.95
N GLY A 173 2.88 6.14 -9.84
CA GLY A 173 2.49 4.77 -9.52
C GLY A 173 3.20 3.69 -10.32
N ARG A 174 4.14 4.11 -11.20
CA ARG A 174 4.86 3.21 -12.09
C ARG A 174 5.91 2.41 -11.33
N PHE A 175 5.70 1.12 -11.21
CA PHE A 175 6.69 0.21 -10.64
C PHE A 175 7.85 0.01 -11.62
N VAL A 176 9.08 0.21 -11.14
CA VAL A 176 10.31 -0.03 -11.89
C VAL A 176 11.32 -0.78 -11.03
N ALA A 177 12.01 -1.72 -11.65
CA ALA A 177 13.07 -2.50 -11.03
C ALA A 177 13.98 -3.11 -12.10
N PRO A 178 15.25 -3.41 -11.80
CA PRO A 178 16.09 -4.26 -12.65
C PRO A 178 15.44 -5.62 -12.89
N LYS A 179 15.77 -6.24 -14.04
CA LYS A 179 15.17 -7.54 -14.42
C LYS A 179 15.38 -8.61 -13.36
N GLU A 180 16.53 -8.67 -12.75
CA GLU A 180 16.88 -9.62 -11.68
C GLU A 180 15.95 -9.50 -10.46
N TRP A 181 15.54 -8.27 -10.14
CA TRP A 181 14.54 -8.03 -9.11
C TRP A 181 13.15 -8.49 -9.51
N ILE A 182 12.74 -8.24 -10.75
CA ILE A 182 11.45 -8.68 -11.28
C ILE A 182 11.38 -10.21 -11.23
N ASP A 183 12.39 -10.90 -11.77
CA ASP A 183 12.47 -12.35 -11.78
C ASP A 183 12.42 -12.94 -10.34
N ARG A 184 13.14 -12.32 -9.41
CA ARG A 184 13.15 -12.69 -7.99
C ARG A 184 11.79 -12.51 -7.33
N LEU A 185 11.12 -11.39 -7.57
CA LEU A 185 9.80 -11.12 -6.99
C LEU A 185 8.76 -12.14 -7.46
N PHE A 186 8.77 -12.51 -8.73
CA PHE A 186 7.91 -13.56 -9.26
C PHE A 186 8.27 -14.93 -8.67
N ALA A 187 9.54 -15.31 -8.67
CA ALA A 187 9.99 -16.58 -8.14
C ALA A 187 9.63 -16.77 -6.65
N ASN A 188 9.66 -15.70 -5.88
CA ASN A 188 9.32 -15.71 -4.47
C ASN A 188 7.80 -15.59 -4.19
N GLY A 189 6.96 -15.39 -5.21
CA GLY A 189 5.54 -15.12 -5.07
C GLY A 189 5.24 -13.77 -4.40
N GLN A 190 6.17 -12.81 -4.49
CA GLN A 190 6.02 -11.47 -3.92
C GLN A 190 5.25 -10.50 -4.85
N VAL A 191 5.10 -10.82 -6.14
CA VAL A 191 4.16 -10.11 -7.01
C VAL A 191 2.77 -10.60 -6.65
N ALA A 192 1.99 -9.74 -6.01
CA ALA A 192 0.65 -10.07 -5.53
C ALA A 192 -0.41 -9.86 -6.61
N THR A 193 -0.32 -8.72 -7.29
CA THR A 193 -1.29 -8.28 -8.29
C THR A 193 -0.61 -7.67 -9.52
N GLN A 194 -1.21 -7.89 -10.68
CA GLN A 194 -0.78 -7.30 -11.95
C GLN A 194 -1.94 -6.59 -12.63
N TYR A 195 -1.66 -5.50 -13.32
CA TYR A 195 -2.64 -4.86 -14.22
C TYR A 195 -3.02 -5.83 -15.34
N CYS A 196 -4.30 -5.86 -15.69
CA CYS A 196 -4.85 -6.75 -16.71
C CYS A 196 -6.00 -6.09 -17.47
N ASP A 197 -6.47 -6.75 -18.52
CA ASP A 197 -7.73 -6.40 -19.18
C ASP A 197 -8.95 -6.93 -18.38
N PRO A 198 -10.18 -6.59 -18.76
CA PRO A 198 -11.38 -7.08 -18.09
C PRO A 198 -11.55 -8.62 -18.10
N ASP A 199 -10.89 -9.32 -19.05
CA ASP A 199 -10.91 -10.79 -19.14
C ASP A 199 -9.80 -11.42 -18.28
N GLY A 200 -9.02 -10.63 -17.53
CA GLY A 200 -7.95 -11.10 -16.65
C GLY A 200 -6.66 -11.49 -17.39
N ARG A 201 -6.46 -11.03 -18.64
CA ARG A 201 -5.20 -11.20 -19.35
C ARG A 201 -4.26 -10.07 -18.93
N VAL A 202 -3.12 -10.43 -18.35
CA VAL A 202 -2.08 -9.46 -18.03
C VAL A 202 -1.59 -8.80 -19.32
N SER A 203 -1.60 -7.48 -19.36
CA SER A 203 -1.25 -6.71 -20.54
C SER A 203 -0.22 -5.62 -20.23
N MET A 204 0.68 -5.38 -21.17
CA MET A 204 1.62 -4.25 -21.14
C MET A 204 1.08 -3.03 -21.91
N ASP A 205 -0.07 -3.14 -22.55
CA ASP A 205 -0.69 -2.06 -23.30
C ASP A 205 -1.10 -0.92 -22.35
N GLU A 206 -0.91 0.32 -22.75
CA GLU A 206 -1.21 1.52 -21.95
C GLU A 206 -2.70 1.65 -21.57
N GLU A 207 -3.57 0.98 -22.32
CA GLU A 207 -5.00 0.91 -22.00
C GLU A 207 -5.24 0.19 -20.66
N TRP A 208 -4.47 -0.88 -20.37
CA TRP A 208 -4.65 -1.72 -19.20
C TRP A 208 -3.54 -1.55 -18.17
N ASN A 209 -2.27 -1.46 -18.60
CA ASN A 209 -1.15 -1.09 -17.74
C ASN A 209 -1.06 0.45 -17.65
N ILE A 210 -1.97 1.01 -16.88
CA ILE A 210 -2.33 2.43 -16.88
C ILE A 210 -1.21 3.40 -16.54
N ASN A 211 -0.13 2.94 -15.95
CA ASN A 211 0.99 3.78 -15.51
C ASN A 211 2.35 3.36 -16.11
N GLY A 212 2.37 2.27 -16.90
CA GLY A 212 3.57 1.73 -17.52
C GLY A 212 4.47 0.93 -16.57
N SER A 213 3.91 0.35 -15.52
CA SER A 213 4.63 -0.51 -14.58
C SER A 213 5.34 -1.68 -15.28
N TYR A 214 6.57 -1.96 -14.90
CA TYR A 214 7.32 -3.09 -15.43
C TYR A 214 6.60 -4.40 -15.09
N ALA A 215 6.54 -5.31 -16.08
CA ALA A 215 5.79 -6.57 -16.00
C ALA A 215 4.34 -6.39 -15.51
N SER A 216 3.74 -5.23 -15.75
CA SER A 216 2.39 -4.85 -15.29
C SER A 216 2.17 -5.00 -13.77
N ILE A 217 3.22 -4.95 -12.97
CA ILE A 217 3.14 -5.09 -11.50
C ILE A 217 2.31 -3.94 -10.93
N GLU A 218 1.21 -4.29 -10.25
CA GLU A 218 0.32 -3.35 -9.55
C GLU A 218 0.63 -3.31 -8.06
N GLY A 219 0.94 -4.47 -7.46
CA GLY A 219 1.23 -4.60 -6.04
C GLY A 219 2.21 -5.72 -5.73
N ILE A 220 3.00 -5.49 -4.67
CA ILE A 220 4.01 -6.44 -4.20
C ILE A 220 3.96 -6.61 -2.68
N THR A 221 4.52 -7.73 -2.20
CA THR A 221 4.58 -8.04 -0.78
C THR A 221 6.02 -8.13 -0.26
N SER A 222 6.16 -8.17 1.08
CA SER A 222 7.36 -8.65 1.75
C SER A 222 7.59 -10.16 1.48
N PRO A 223 8.79 -10.70 1.78
CA PRO A 223 9.09 -12.11 1.54
C PRO A 223 8.15 -13.08 2.28
N ASP A 224 7.66 -12.69 3.44
CA ASP A 224 6.68 -13.44 4.25
C ASP A 224 5.21 -13.12 3.91
N GLY A 225 4.97 -12.12 3.05
CA GLY A 225 3.63 -11.70 2.62
C GLY A 225 2.90 -10.76 3.59
N ARG A 226 3.44 -10.45 4.77
CA ARG A 226 2.76 -9.67 5.82
C ARG A 226 2.70 -8.18 5.54
N CYS A 227 3.67 -7.64 4.81
CA CYS A 227 3.58 -6.29 4.27
C CYS A 227 3.07 -6.35 2.84
N PHE A 228 2.03 -5.61 2.51
CA PHE A 228 1.46 -5.53 1.16
C PHE A 228 1.32 -4.08 0.71
N GLY A 229 1.88 -3.77 -0.44
CA GLY A 229 1.76 -2.48 -1.09
C GLY A 229 1.08 -2.60 -2.45
N LYS A 230 0.10 -1.73 -2.74
CA LYS A 230 -0.61 -1.68 -4.01
C LYS A 230 -1.00 -0.26 -4.40
N MET A 231 -1.13 0.01 -5.71
CA MET A 231 -1.43 1.36 -6.19
C MET A 231 -2.93 1.67 -6.29
N VAL A 232 -3.73 0.68 -6.57
CA VAL A 232 -5.17 0.85 -6.83
C VAL A 232 -5.96 0.82 -5.53
N HIS A 233 -6.96 1.72 -5.41
CA HIS A 233 -7.68 2.00 -4.18
C HIS A 233 -8.81 0.99 -3.92
N ALA A 234 -8.51 -0.12 -3.27
CA ALA A 234 -9.51 -1.11 -2.85
C ALA A 234 -10.38 -0.63 -1.67
N GLU A 235 -9.93 0.38 -0.91
CA GLU A 235 -10.69 1.00 0.18
C GLU A 235 -11.84 1.89 -0.30
N ARG A 236 -11.75 2.43 -1.53
CA ARG A 236 -12.75 3.32 -2.10
C ARG A 236 -13.95 2.57 -2.66
N ARG A 237 -14.56 1.77 -1.81
CA ARG A 237 -15.70 0.93 -2.12
C ARG A 237 -16.80 1.13 -1.08
N ASP A 238 -18.03 1.30 -1.54
CA ASP A 238 -19.22 1.34 -0.68
C ASP A 238 -20.49 1.07 -1.49
N LYS A 239 -21.60 0.87 -0.80
CA LYS A 239 -22.92 0.77 -1.44
C LYS A 239 -23.21 2.05 -2.23
N GLY A 240 -23.43 1.89 -3.54
CA GLY A 240 -23.71 3.00 -4.44
C GLY A 240 -22.49 3.71 -5.00
N VAL A 241 -21.28 3.26 -4.71
CA VAL A 241 -20.05 3.73 -5.36
C VAL A 241 -19.75 2.86 -6.57
N ALA A 242 -19.35 3.46 -7.70
CA ALA A 242 -19.01 2.79 -8.96
C ALA A 242 -20.10 1.80 -9.49
N VAL A 243 -21.36 2.19 -9.39
CA VAL A 243 -22.53 1.32 -9.65
C VAL A 243 -22.61 0.78 -11.08
N ASN A 244 -22.13 1.54 -12.05
CA ASN A 244 -22.18 1.16 -13.48
C ASN A 244 -20.81 0.76 -14.04
N ILE A 245 -19.92 0.27 -13.19
CA ILE A 245 -18.60 -0.21 -13.59
C ILE A 245 -18.64 -1.75 -13.67
N TYR A 246 -18.18 -2.28 -14.79
CA TYR A 246 -18.09 -3.71 -15.01
C TYR A 246 -16.95 -4.33 -14.15
N GLY A 247 -17.21 -5.52 -13.61
CA GLY A 247 -16.24 -6.32 -12.86
C GLY A 247 -16.47 -6.29 -11.35
N GLU A 248 -15.86 -7.25 -10.66
CA GLU A 248 -15.84 -7.31 -9.20
C GLU A 248 -14.94 -6.21 -8.64
N GLN A 249 -15.38 -5.55 -7.58
CA GLN A 249 -14.66 -4.43 -6.96
C GLN A 249 -14.14 -4.77 -5.57
N ASP A 250 -14.60 -5.87 -4.98
CA ASP A 250 -14.23 -6.28 -3.64
C ASP A 250 -13.13 -7.33 -3.62
N MET A 251 -11.91 -6.90 -3.37
CA MET A 251 -10.76 -7.80 -3.22
C MET A 251 -10.73 -8.53 -1.86
N MET A 252 -11.62 -8.24 -0.93
CA MET A 252 -11.67 -8.79 0.43
C MET A 252 -10.34 -8.64 1.21
N ILE A 253 -9.51 -7.68 0.86
CA ILE A 253 -8.18 -7.53 1.49
C ILE A 253 -8.27 -7.08 2.96
N PHE A 254 -9.27 -6.26 3.30
CA PHE A 254 -9.47 -5.80 4.66
C PHE A 254 -10.01 -6.91 5.55
N GLU A 255 -10.95 -7.69 5.03
CA GLU A 255 -11.51 -8.89 5.65
C GLU A 255 -10.43 -9.94 5.86
N SER A 256 -9.60 -10.22 4.85
CA SER A 256 -8.46 -11.14 4.93
C SER A 256 -7.47 -10.70 6.03
N GLY A 257 -7.07 -9.43 6.04
CA GLY A 257 -6.15 -8.91 7.04
C GLY A 257 -6.69 -8.96 8.47
N VAL A 258 -8.00 -8.75 8.66
CA VAL A 258 -8.64 -8.85 9.98
C VAL A 258 -8.83 -10.32 10.39
N ALA A 259 -9.18 -11.20 9.45
CA ALA A 259 -9.35 -12.63 9.69
C ALA A 259 -8.05 -13.32 10.15
N TYR A 260 -6.89 -12.80 9.73
CA TYR A 260 -5.58 -13.30 10.14
C TYR A 260 -5.39 -13.35 11.67
N PHE A 261 -6.09 -12.49 12.41
CA PHE A 261 -6.00 -12.39 13.88
C PHE A 261 -7.19 -13.02 14.62
N LYS A 262 -8.08 -13.71 13.93
CA LYS A 262 -9.23 -14.41 14.51
C LYS A 262 -8.98 -15.91 14.55
#